data_6446eb474d2fa6aa3e1c2488741e32a0
#
_entry.id   6446eb474d2fa6aa3e1c2488741e32a0
#
_cell.length_a   1.000
_cell.length_b   1.000
_cell.length_c   1.000
_cell.angle_alpha   90.00
_cell.angle_beta   90.00
_cell.angle_gamma   90.00
#
_symmetry.space_group_name_H-M   'P 1'
#
loop_
_entity.id
_entity.type
_entity.pdbx_description
1 polymer ?
#
loop_
_entity_poly.entity_id
_entity_poly.type
_entity_poly.pdbx_seq_one_letter_code
_entity_poly.pdbx_strand_id
1 'polypeptide(L)'
;TKFPIRLDDQVAAQTTFGHLEEHSNRHHRLYNPSLEEIISNPVPFDANVKANGALSGGGYMGHRVTAIGHDPLLGLIFGTANIATSTLTNAHFDSFHIYTGTLGRDEFRQHARTDLVLSCTMNKLLSGGIEGKQIVAVSLMKEIIHLRSDVNTLHSLPLPVVSVVNPQLASNLAAYGLDMANVLTVAKQATYATMINALIAMFHGMFSDATTAMEEKLYEVKTRKILSYSNIVASSSNLAIVAITKDFHKLDLGGLAVTIYRLITDRKFIRQVKEEFIFGSYKDMIMNDYI
;
A
#
# COMPACT_ATOMS: atom_id res chain seq x y z
N THR A 1 26.85 10.63 20.99
CA THR A 1 26.27 11.99 21.05
C THR A 1 24.90 11.84 21.64
N LYS A 2 24.74 12.17 22.93
CA LYS A 2 23.42 12.20 23.59
C LYS A 2 22.66 13.37 22.99
N PHE A 3 21.53 13.10 22.34
CA PHE A 3 20.64 14.14 21.89
C PHE A 3 20.10 14.92 23.09
N PRO A 4 20.23 16.26 23.14
CA PRO A 4 19.85 17.09 24.30
C PRO A 4 18.33 17.21 24.51
N ILE A 5 17.56 16.52 23.73
CA ILE A 5 16.10 16.61 23.57
C ILE A 5 15.34 16.11 24.83
N ARG A 6 15.99 15.30 25.67
CA ARG A 6 15.34 14.70 26.84
C ARG A 6 15.04 15.67 27.99
N LEU A 7 15.76 16.79 28.08
CA LEU A 7 15.61 17.75 29.16
C LEU A 7 14.43 18.71 28.97
N ASP A 8 14.21 19.18 27.75
CA ASP A 8 13.12 20.12 27.48
C ASP A 8 11.74 19.41 27.50
N ASP A 9 11.69 18.14 27.07
CA ASP A 9 10.46 17.36 27.16
C ASP A 9 10.12 16.91 28.57
N GLN A 10 11.11 16.60 29.39
CA GLN A 10 10.88 16.31 30.81
C GLN A 10 10.39 17.54 31.57
N VAL A 11 10.92 18.73 31.24
CA VAL A 11 10.46 19.99 31.87
C VAL A 11 9.07 20.36 31.35
N ALA A 12 8.79 20.22 30.05
CA ALA A 12 7.45 20.40 29.49
C ALA A 12 6.45 19.39 30.04
N ALA A 13 6.86 18.12 30.22
CA ALA A 13 6.07 17.08 30.85
C ALA A 13 5.75 17.38 32.31
N GLN A 14 6.76 17.77 33.08
CA GLN A 14 6.59 18.09 34.49
C GLN A 14 5.70 19.31 34.76
N THR A 15 5.77 20.34 33.91
CA THR A 15 4.98 21.56 34.09
C THR A 15 3.54 21.44 33.58
N THR A 16 3.30 20.65 32.54
CA THR A 16 1.99 20.58 31.87
C THR A 16 1.18 19.35 32.23
N PHE A 17 1.83 18.22 32.57
CA PHE A 17 1.21 16.94 32.85
C PHE A 17 1.31 16.48 34.31
N GLY A 18 2.15 17.06 35.12
CA GLY A 18 2.21 16.75 36.57
C GLY A 18 0.83 16.91 37.25
N HIS A 19 0.00 17.81 36.75
CA HIS A 19 -1.37 18.00 37.24
C HIS A 19 -2.37 16.93 36.71
N LEU A 20 -2.05 16.24 35.62
CA LEU A 20 -2.92 15.23 35.01
C LEU A 20 -2.56 13.81 35.48
N GLU A 21 -1.30 13.56 35.85
CA GLU A 21 -0.87 12.32 36.55
C GLU A 21 -1.55 12.11 37.89
N GLU A 22 -1.82 13.19 38.66
CA GLU A 22 -2.54 13.11 39.93
C GLU A 22 -4.01 12.69 39.78
N HIS A 23 -4.62 12.91 38.61
CA HIS A 23 -6.05 12.62 38.39
C HIS A 23 -6.32 11.39 37.57
N SER A 24 -5.33 10.81 36.89
CA SER A 24 -5.45 9.57 36.13
C SER A 24 -4.51 8.54 36.76
N ASN A 25 -5.03 7.43 37.22
CA ASN A 25 -4.24 6.28 37.69
C ASN A 25 -3.44 5.60 36.56
N ARG A 26 -3.19 6.29 35.46
CA ARG A 26 -2.38 5.82 34.34
C ARG A 26 -1.14 6.67 34.22
N HIS A 27 0.02 6.05 34.37
CA HIS A 27 1.31 6.65 34.13
C HIS A 27 1.59 6.85 32.64
N HIS A 28 1.03 7.90 32.06
CA HIS A 28 1.39 8.28 30.70
C HIS A 28 2.77 8.90 30.68
N ARG A 29 3.75 8.13 30.27
CA ARG A 29 5.09 8.66 30.01
C ARG A 29 5.09 9.24 28.60
N LEU A 30 5.27 10.55 28.49
CA LEU A 30 5.39 11.22 27.20
C LEU A 30 6.45 10.52 26.34
N TYR A 31 6.10 10.17 25.11
CA TYR A 31 6.93 9.45 24.14
C TYR A 31 7.48 8.09 24.63
N ASN A 32 7.06 7.60 25.76
CA ASN A 32 7.64 6.37 26.34
C ASN A 32 6.59 5.46 27.00
N PRO A 33 5.58 4.99 26.25
CA PRO A 33 4.64 3.99 26.74
C PRO A 33 5.39 2.69 27.07
N SER A 34 4.90 1.94 28.06
CA SER A 34 5.41 0.61 28.37
C SER A 34 4.97 -0.40 27.29
N LEU A 35 5.64 -1.53 27.24
CA LEU A 35 5.27 -2.61 26.30
C LEU A 35 3.83 -3.11 26.58
N GLU A 36 3.44 -3.20 27.85
CA GLU A 36 2.10 -3.60 28.27
C GLU A 36 1.04 -2.59 27.77
N GLU A 37 1.30 -1.30 27.89
CA GLU A 37 0.42 -0.26 27.38
C GLU A 37 0.26 -0.34 25.85
N ILE A 38 1.37 -0.59 25.14
CA ILE A 38 1.34 -0.77 23.69
C ILE A 38 0.49 -1.98 23.30
N ILE A 39 0.61 -3.09 24.00
CA ILE A 39 -0.13 -4.32 23.67
C ILE A 39 -1.61 -4.17 23.99
N SER A 40 -1.95 -3.61 25.15
CA SER A 40 -3.32 -3.56 25.66
C SER A 40 -4.17 -2.43 25.10
N ASN A 41 -3.58 -1.31 24.71
CA ASN A 41 -4.32 -0.17 24.19
C ASN A 41 -4.60 -0.32 22.68
N PRO A 42 -5.68 0.25 22.11
CA PRO A 42 -5.88 0.32 20.67
C PRO A 42 -4.78 1.15 19.98
N VAL A 43 -4.74 1.10 18.66
CA VAL A 43 -3.81 1.94 17.87
C VAL A 43 -4.18 3.41 18.09
N PRO A 44 -3.20 4.30 18.40
CA PRO A 44 -3.48 5.68 18.77
C PRO A 44 -4.31 6.47 17.74
N PHE A 45 -4.13 6.23 16.48
CA PHE A 45 -4.81 6.96 15.40
C PHE A 45 -6.17 6.36 15.01
N ASP A 46 -6.56 5.21 15.59
CA ASP A 46 -7.92 4.67 15.57
C ASP A 46 -8.79 5.24 16.70
N ALA A 47 -8.19 5.99 17.58
CA ALA A 47 -8.88 6.62 18.67
C ALA A 47 -10.07 7.44 18.15
N ASN A 48 -11.22 7.34 18.81
CA ASN A 48 -12.45 7.96 18.41
C ASN A 48 -12.38 9.47 18.67
N VAL A 49 -11.63 10.17 17.84
CA VAL A 49 -11.18 11.54 18.01
C VAL A 49 -12.27 12.51 17.55
N LYS A 50 -13.43 12.44 18.14
CA LYS A 50 -14.43 13.51 17.96
C LYS A 50 -14.05 14.80 18.71
N ALA A 51 -13.03 14.73 19.59
CA ALA A 51 -12.92 15.73 20.61
C ALA A 51 -12.32 17.07 20.18
N ASN A 52 -11.38 17.16 19.22
CA ASN A 52 -10.64 18.43 19.05
C ASN A 52 -10.31 18.82 17.60
N GLY A 53 -10.99 18.30 16.61
CA GLY A 53 -10.77 18.77 15.23
C GLY A 53 -9.45 18.36 14.58
N ALA A 54 -8.52 17.75 15.32
CA ALA A 54 -7.21 17.33 14.80
C ALA A 54 -7.31 16.33 13.63
N LEU A 55 -8.37 15.53 13.61
CA LEU A 55 -8.74 14.61 12.55
C LEU A 55 -10.09 14.96 11.91
N SER A 56 -10.52 16.22 11.99
CA SER A 56 -11.74 16.68 11.32
C SER A 56 -11.52 16.74 9.81
N GLY A 57 -12.57 16.51 9.05
CA GLY A 57 -12.49 16.45 7.60
C GLY A 57 -12.43 15.01 7.09
N GLY A 58 -11.78 14.79 5.96
CA GLY A 58 -11.62 13.45 5.37
C GLY A 58 -12.85 12.87 4.69
N GLY A 59 -13.99 13.54 4.70
CA GLY A 59 -15.18 13.17 3.92
C GLY A 59 -15.59 11.71 4.09
N TYR A 60 -15.71 10.98 3.00
CA TYR A 60 -16.10 9.57 2.94
C TYR A 60 -15.18 8.65 3.78
N MET A 61 -13.88 8.91 3.79
CA MET A 61 -12.89 8.10 4.49
C MET A 61 -12.69 8.50 5.96
N GLY A 62 -13.15 9.69 6.38
CA GLY A 62 -13.03 10.18 7.76
C GLY A 62 -11.56 10.24 8.23
N HIS A 63 -11.30 9.71 9.41
CA HIS A 63 -9.96 9.73 10.03
C HIS A 63 -8.89 8.97 9.24
N ARG A 64 -9.25 8.08 8.34
CA ARG A 64 -8.31 7.27 7.54
C ARG A 64 -7.49 8.09 6.55
N VAL A 65 -8.00 9.22 6.11
CA VAL A 65 -7.24 10.15 5.26
C VAL A 65 -6.64 11.31 6.03
N THR A 66 -7.05 11.50 7.30
CA THR A 66 -6.54 12.59 8.11
C THR A 66 -5.44 12.16 9.08
N ALA A 67 -5.34 10.86 9.42
CA ALA A 67 -4.26 10.31 10.22
C ALA A 67 -3.25 9.57 9.33
N ILE A 68 -1.99 10.01 9.35
CA ILE A 68 -0.93 9.46 8.49
C ILE A 68 -0.62 7.98 8.78
N GLY A 69 -0.97 7.49 9.99
CA GLY A 69 -0.86 6.07 10.35
C GLY A 69 -1.70 5.14 9.45
N HIS A 70 -2.74 5.64 8.79
CA HIS A 70 -3.54 4.86 7.84
C HIS A 70 -3.00 4.93 6.39
N ASP A 71 -1.92 5.67 6.13
CA ASP A 71 -1.30 5.63 4.83
C ASP A 71 -0.55 4.31 4.62
N PRO A 72 -0.79 3.55 3.54
CA PRO A 72 -0.21 2.23 3.35
C PRO A 72 1.32 2.19 3.30
N LEU A 73 1.96 3.29 2.98
CA LEU A 73 3.42 3.41 2.91
C LEU A 73 3.98 4.18 4.11
N LEU A 74 3.48 5.38 4.36
CA LEU A 74 3.96 6.25 5.43
C LEU A 74 3.52 5.75 6.81
N GLY A 75 2.40 5.02 6.89
CA GLY A 75 1.92 4.38 8.10
C GLY A 75 2.93 3.42 8.71
N LEU A 76 3.69 2.67 7.91
CA LEU A 76 4.75 1.80 8.43
C LEU A 76 5.80 2.57 9.24
N ILE A 77 6.04 3.84 8.92
CA ILE A 77 7.00 4.70 9.64
C ILE A 77 6.28 5.47 10.75
N PHE A 78 5.31 6.29 10.38
CA PHE A 78 4.63 7.17 11.33
C PHE A 78 3.67 6.44 12.24
N GLY A 79 2.94 5.43 11.74
CA GLY A 79 2.07 4.59 12.54
C GLY A 79 2.86 3.81 13.59
N THR A 80 3.97 3.18 13.20
CA THR A 80 4.89 2.53 14.13
C THR A 80 5.41 3.50 15.18
N ALA A 81 5.85 4.70 14.76
CA ALA A 81 6.35 5.71 15.67
C ALA A 81 5.26 6.23 16.62
N ASN A 82 4.06 6.44 16.11
CA ASN A 82 2.91 6.85 16.91
C ASN A 82 2.54 5.80 17.97
N ILE A 83 2.53 4.52 17.61
CA ILE A 83 2.29 3.43 18.57
C ILE A 83 3.41 3.39 19.63
N ALA A 84 4.67 3.47 19.20
CA ALA A 84 5.82 3.41 20.07
C ALA A 84 5.95 4.61 21.03
N THR A 85 5.20 5.69 20.80
CA THR A 85 5.28 6.94 21.58
C THR A 85 3.93 7.40 22.13
N SER A 86 2.85 6.64 21.95
CA SER A 86 1.47 7.04 22.31
C SER A 86 1.09 8.41 21.75
N THR A 87 1.38 8.62 20.46
CA THR A 87 1.06 9.85 19.74
C THR A 87 0.22 9.56 18.52
N LEU A 88 -0.34 10.61 17.94
CA LEU A 88 -0.98 10.60 16.64
C LEU A 88 -0.31 11.67 15.77
N THR A 89 -0.06 11.36 14.52
CA THR A 89 0.37 12.34 13.52
C THR A 89 -0.69 12.43 12.43
N ASN A 90 -1.15 13.67 12.13
CA ASN A 90 -2.11 13.91 11.07
C ASN A 90 -1.45 13.97 9.68
N ALA A 91 -2.25 14.06 8.61
CA ALA A 91 -1.77 14.16 7.24
C ALA A 91 -0.94 15.43 6.94
N HIS A 92 -0.98 16.44 7.80
CA HIS A 92 -0.18 17.67 7.71
C HIS A 92 1.12 17.57 8.53
N PHE A 93 1.45 16.40 9.08
CA PHE A 93 2.59 16.15 9.95
C PHE A 93 2.53 16.87 11.32
N ASP A 94 1.34 17.28 11.77
CA ASP A 94 1.16 17.73 13.14
C ASP A 94 0.94 16.53 14.04
N SER A 95 1.69 16.45 15.14
CA SER A 95 1.58 15.37 16.11
C SER A 95 0.87 15.82 17.38
N PHE A 96 0.22 14.87 18.03
CA PHE A 96 -0.54 15.08 19.26
C PHE A 96 -0.32 13.92 20.22
N HIS A 97 -0.18 14.22 21.51
CA HIS A 97 -0.21 13.20 22.56
C HIS A 97 -1.62 12.67 22.75
N ILE A 98 -1.70 11.34 22.90
CA ILE A 98 -2.95 10.64 23.20
C ILE A 98 -2.86 10.04 24.57
N TYR A 99 -3.90 10.20 25.33
CA TYR A 99 -4.09 9.52 26.59
C TYR A 99 -5.55 9.17 26.79
N THR A 100 -5.80 8.14 27.54
CA THR A 100 -7.14 7.71 27.88
C THR A 100 -7.64 8.50 29.09
N GLY A 101 -8.69 9.28 28.89
CA GLY A 101 -9.34 10.02 29.99
C GLY A 101 -10.04 9.11 30.99
N THR A 102 -10.48 9.69 32.10
CA THR A 102 -11.15 9.01 33.23
C THR A 102 -12.41 8.22 32.84
N LEU A 103 -13.00 8.49 31.67
CA LEU A 103 -14.16 7.80 31.15
C LEU A 103 -13.83 6.74 30.09
N GLY A 104 -12.56 6.35 29.95
CA GLY A 104 -12.12 5.40 28.94
C GLY A 104 -12.17 5.92 27.51
N ARG A 105 -12.33 7.21 27.32
CA ARG A 105 -12.29 7.87 26.01
C ARG A 105 -10.93 8.46 25.77
N ASP A 106 -10.40 8.19 24.58
CA ASP A 106 -9.14 8.80 24.18
C ASP A 106 -9.33 10.29 23.92
N GLU A 107 -8.44 11.09 24.49
CA GLU A 107 -8.48 12.53 24.39
C GLU A 107 -7.16 13.06 23.84
N PHE A 108 -7.23 14.00 22.90
CA PHE A 108 -6.07 14.79 22.50
C PHE A 108 -6.06 16.08 23.28
N ARG A 109 -5.00 16.35 23.96
CA ARG A 109 -4.95 17.61 24.69
C ARG A 109 -3.76 18.47 24.36
N GLN A 110 -2.72 17.93 23.73
CA GLN A 110 -1.50 18.68 23.53
C GLN A 110 -0.78 18.32 22.24
N HIS A 111 -0.22 19.35 21.59
CA HIS A 111 0.72 19.16 20.49
C HIS A 111 1.96 18.40 20.97
N ALA A 112 2.32 17.40 20.18
CA ALA A 112 3.60 16.71 20.25
C ALA A 112 4.49 17.20 19.12
N ARG A 113 5.79 17.17 19.34
CA ARG A 113 6.74 17.51 18.27
C ARG A 113 6.96 16.29 17.39
N THR A 114 6.64 16.38 16.11
CA THR A 114 6.73 15.27 15.15
C THR A 114 8.17 14.76 14.98
N ASP A 115 9.15 15.65 15.03
CA ASP A 115 10.56 15.28 15.01
C ASP A 115 10.96 14.45 16.25
N LEU A 116 10.37 14.73 17.42
CA LEU A 116 10.58 13.94 18.62
C LEU A 116 9.89 12.58 18.56
N VAL A 117 8.71 12.48 17.98
CA VAL A 117 8.02 11.20 17.74
C VAL A 117 8.92 10.23 16.98
N LEU A 118 9.52 10.72 15.88
CA LEU A 118 10.43 9.91 15.07
C LEU A 118 11.76 9.65 15.77
N SER A 119 12.39 10.67 16.36
CA SER A 119 13.69 10.52 17.02
C SER A 119 13.61 9.67 18.28
N CYS A 120 12.56 9.75 19.09
CA CYS A 120 12.35 8.87 20.23
C CYS A 120 12.19 7.42 19.80
N THR A 121 11.46 7.15 18.72
CA THR A 121 11.32 5.80 18.17
C THR A 121 12.66 5.27 17.67
N MET A 122 13.42 6.10 16.95
CA MET A 122 14.75 5.74 16.48
C MET A 122 15.73 5.50 17.64
N ASN A 123 15.68 6.31 18.69
CA ASN A 123 16.49 6.10 19.88
C ASN A 123 16.16 4.78 20.62
N LYS A 124 14.86 4.41 20.69
CA LYS A 124 14.46 3.10 21.23
C LYS A 124 15.08 1.96 20.41
N LEU A 125 15.06 2.09 19.09
CA LEU A 125 15.62 1.08 18.18
C LEU A 125 17.15 0.96 18.31
N LEU A 126 17.87 2.09 18.33
CA LEU A 126 19.33 2.13 18.24
C LEU A 126 20.00 2.05 19.61
N SER A 127 19.45 2.73 20.63
CA SER A 127 20.10 2.93 21.93
C SER A 127 19.27 2.43 23.12
N GLY A 128 18.05 1.94 22.89
CA GLY A 128 17.10 1.55 23.94
C GLY A 128 17.32 0.13 24.50
N GLY A 129 18.42 -0.53 24.14
CA GLY A 129 18.70 -1.89 24.58
C GLY A 129 17.68 -2.91 24.04
N ILE A 130 17.44 -4.00 24.78
CA ILE A 130 16.51 -5.07 24.38
C ILE A 130 15.07 -4.55 24.47
N GLU A 131 14.72 -3.87 25.55
CA GLU A 131 13.37 -3.35 25.78
C GLU A 131 12.94 -2.35 24.69
N GLY A 132 13.81 -1.39 24.34
CA GLY A 132 13.52 -0.43 23.29
C GLY A 132 13.30 -1.08 21.92
N LYS A 133 14.09 -2.10 21.59
CA LYS A 133 13.92 -2.89 20.36
C LYS A 133 12.60 -3.67 20.37
N GLN A 134 12.22 -4.26 21.50
CA GLN A 134 10.94 -4.96 21.65
C GLN A 134 9.75 -4.00 21.46
N ILE A 135 9.81 -2.81 22.05
CA ILE A 135 8.80 -1.77 21.86
C ILE A 135 8.60 -1.44 20.38
N VAL A 136 9.70 -1.18 19.67
CA VAL A 136 9.61 -0.84 18.23
C VAL A 136 9.12 -2.02 17.40
N ALA A 137 9.61 -3.23 17.67
CA ALA A 137 9.19 -4.43 16.96
C ALA A 137 7.69 -4.74 17.16
N VAL A 138 7.20 -4.66 18.40
CA VAL A 138 5.77 -4.86 18.70
C VAL A 138 4.92 -3.76 18.08
N SER A 139 5.39 -2.52 18.12
CA SER A 139 4.70 -1.39 17.45
C SER A 139 4.59 -1.59 15.96
N LEU A 140 5.65 -2.03 15.29
CA LEU A 140 5.66 -2.34 13.87
C LEU A 140 4.71 -3.51 13.54
N MET A 141 4.77 -4.59 14.33
CA MET A 141 3.85 -5.73 14.14
C MET A 141 2.40 -5.30 14.29
N LYS A 142 2.09 -4.49 15.29
CA LYS A 142 0.75 -3.97 15.53
C LYS A 142 0.27 -3.11 14.38
N GLU A 143 1.15 -2.26 13.84
CA GLU A 143 0.86 -1.43 12.68
C GLU A 143 0.58 -2.28 11.42
N ILE A 144 1.40 -3.28 11.14
CA ILE A 144 1.18 -4.19 10.01
C ILE A 144 -0.17 -4.90 10.10
N ILE A 145 -0.51 -5.40 11.29
CA ILE A 145 -1.78 -6.08 11.55
C ILE A 145 -2.94 -5.10 11.36
N HIS A 146 -2.80 -3.88 11.85
CA HIS A 146 -3.79 -2.82 11.73
C HIS A 146 -4.04 -2.44 10.27
N LEU A 147 -2.99 -2.09 9.51
CA LEU A 147 -3.10 -1.77 8.08
C LEU A 147 -3.73 -2.92 7.29
N ARG A 148 -3.33 -4.18 7.59
CA ARG A 148 -3.92 -5.35 6.96
C ARG A 148 -5.41 -5.52 7.29
N SER A 149 -5.80 -5.25 8.53
CA SER A 149 -7.21 -5.26 8.95
C SER A 149 -8.00 -4.23 8.18
N ASP A 150 -7.49 -3.01 8.11
CA ASP A 150 -8.16 -1.87 7.52
C ASP A 150 -8.39 -1.98 6.02
N VAL A 151 -7.42 -2.55 5.29
CA VAL A 151 -7.60 -2.85 3.85
C VAL A 151 -8.86 -3.68 3.60
N ASN A 152 -9.22 -4.58 4.52
CA ASN A 152 -10.37 -5.48 4.36
C ASN A 152 -11.70 -4.90 4.91
N THR A 153 -11.72 -3.66 5.36
CA THR A 153 -12.93 -3.00 5.85
C THR A 153 -13.69 -2.28 4.73
N LEU A 154 -14.93 -1.88 5.01
CA LEU A 154 -15.80 -1.19 4.05
C LEU A 154 -15.18 0.07 3.44
N HIS A 155 -14.41 0.83 4.23
CA HIS A 155 -13.79 2.07 3.78
C HIS A 155 -12.33 1.90 3.40
N SER A 156 -11.76 0.69 3.50
CA SER A 156 -10.37 0.38 3.15
C SER A 156 -9.34 1.43 3.59
N LEU A 157 -8.21 1.49 2.92
CA LEU A 157 -7.16 2.51 3.12
C LEU A 157 -7.07 3.41 1.89
N PRO A 158 -6.66 4.67 2.04
CA PRO A 158 -6.37 5.54 0.91
C PRO A 158 -5.22 5.00 0.06
N LEU A 159 -5.06 5.53 -1.15
CA LEU A 159 -3.86 5.28 -1.94
C LEU A 159 -2.63 5.88 -1.24
N PRO A 160 -1.45 5.22 -1.34
CA PRO A 160 -0.23 5.67 -0.67
C PRO A 160 0.10 7.13 -0.96
N VAL A 161 0.46 7.88 0.07
CA VAL A 161 0.92 9.28 0.01
C VAL A 161 -0.16 10.30 -0.41
N VAL A 162 -1.26 9.89 -1.03
CA VAL A 162 -2.29 10.82 -1.54
C VAL A 162 -2.92 11.63 -0.41
N SER A 163 -3.11 11.03 0.76
CA SER A 163 -3.66 11.71 1.95
C SER A 163 -2.79 12.88 2.42
N VAL A 164 -1.48 12.75 2.29
CA VAL A 164 -0.51 13.81 2.67
C VAL A 164 -0.52 14.96 1.65
N VAL A 165 -0.72 14.65 0.37
CA VAL A 165 -0.85 15.67 -0.66
C VAL A 165 -2.17 16.43 -0.49
N ASN A 166 -3.28 15.70 -0.35
CA ASN A 166 -4.59 16.28 -0.14
C ASN A 166 -5.56 15.22 0.43
N PRO A 167 -5.96 15.31 1.72
CA PRO A 167 -6.90 14.37 2.33
C PRO A 167 -8.27 14.32 1.62
N GLN A 168 -8.75 15.45 1.13
CA GLN A 168 -10.03 15.51 0.43
C GLN A 168 -9.96 14.79 -0.93
N LEU A 169 -8.87 14.94 -1.65
CA LEU A 169 -8.62 14.20 -2.89
C LEU A 169 -8.57 12.70 -2.62
N ALA A 170 -7.85 12.26 -1.59
CA ALA A 170 -7.77 10.85 -1.20
C ALA A 170 -9.15 10.28 -0.88
N SER A 171 -9.96 11.02 -0.13
CA SER A 171 -11.33 10.64 0.19
C SER A 171 -12.23 10.55 -1.04
N ASN A 172 -12.13 11.49 -1.96
CA ASN A 172 -12.89 11.49 -3.20
C ASN A 172 -12.50 10.32 -4.10
N LEU A 173 -11.19 10.04 -4.24
CA LEU A 173 -10.71 8.89 -5.01
C LEU A 173 -11.26 7.58 -4.44
N ALA A 174 -11.23 7.40 -3.13
CA ALA A 174 -11.79 6.22 -2.48
C ALA A 174 -13.31 6.10 -2.70
N ALA A 175 -14.05 7.20 -2.67
CA ALA A 175 -15.48 7.21 -2.98
C ALA A 175 -15.78 6.76 -4.41
N TYR A 176 -14.85 6.95 -5.35
CA TYR A 176 -14.91 6.42 -6.71
C TYR A 176 -14.32 5.01 -6.85
N GLY A 177 -14.00 4.33 -5.76
CA GLY A 177 -13.43 2.99 -5.78
C GLY A 177 -11.92 2.93 -6.05
N LEU A 178 -11.22 4.04 -5.92
CA LEU A 178 -9.76 4.11 -6.03
C LEU A 178 -9.15 4.10 -4.62
N ASP A 179 -9.20 2.94 -3.99
CA ASP A 179 -8.66 2.63 -2.66
C ASP A 179 -7.73 1.40 -2.70
N MET A 180 -7.07 1.10 -1.58
CA MET A 180 -6.11 -0.01 -1.52
C MET A 180 -6.76 -1.39 -1.71
N ALA A 181 -8.00 -1.61 -1.27
CA ALA A 181 -8.68 -2.90 -1.46
C ALA A 181 -8.88 -3.20 -2.95
N ASN A 182 -9.36 -2.21 -3.69
CA ASN A 182 -9.59 -2.33 -5.13
C ASN A 182 -8.26 -2.47 -5.90
N VAL A 183 -7.24 -1.67 -5.56
CA VAL A 183 -5.90 -1.80 -6.16
C VAL A 183 -5.32 -3.18 -5.94
N LEU A 184 -5.38 -3.73 -4.71
CA LEU A 184 -4.90 -5.08 -4.42
C LEU A 184 -5.73 -6.16 -5.13
N THR A 185 -7.03 -5.93 -5.28
CA THR A 185 -7.90 -6.85 -6.03
C THR A 185 -7.51 -6.89 -7.50
N VAL A 186 -7.32 -5.72 -8.13
CA VAL A 186 -6.84 -5.60 -9.52
C VAL A 186 -5.46 -6.24 -9.68
N ALA A 187 -4.54 -6.01 -8.72
CA ALA A 187 -3.22 -6.61 -8.75
C ALA A 187 -3.28 -8.14 -8.66
N LYS A 188 -4.13 -8.71 -7.80
CA LYS A 188 -4.34 -10.17 -7.72
C LYS A 188 -4.90 -10.72 -9.03
N GLN A 189 -5.90 -10.09 -9.60
CA GLN A 189 -6.50 -10.49 -10.89
C GLN A 189 -5.43 -10.48 -12.00
N ALA A 190 -4.63 -9.40 -12.08
CA ALA A 190 -3.54 -9.29 -13.05
C ALA A 190 -2.46 -10.38 -12.83
N THR A 191 -2.14 -10.70 -11.59
CA THR A 191 -1.21 -11.78 -11.25
C THR A 191 -1.73 -13.14 -11.74
N TYR A 192 -2.97 -13.48 -11.46
CA TYR A 192 -3.58 -14.73 -11.93
C TYR A 192 -3.61 -14.81 -13.46
N ALA A 193 -4.02 -13.75 -14.15
CA ALA A 193 -4.03 -13.69 -15.60
C ALA A 193 -2.62 -13.91 -16.17
N THR A 194 -1.60 -13.30 -15.55
CA THR A 194 -0.19 -13.48 -15.96
C THR A 194 0.31 -14.90 -15.72
N MET A 195 -0.04 -15.53 -14.59
CA MET A 195 0.31 -16.91 -14.31
C MET A 195 -0.31 -17.89 -15.31
N ILE A 196 -1.59 -17.72 -15.65
CA ILE A 196 -2.27 -18.52 -16.66
C ILE A 196 -1.59 -18.36 -18.02
N ASN A 197 -1.26 -17.14 -18.40
CA ASN A 197 -0.52 -16.87 -19.64
C ASN A 197 0.86 -17.55 -19.66
N ALA A 198 1.59 -17.56 -18.55
CA ALA A 198 2.87 -18.23 -18.42
C ALA A 198 2.73 -19.76 -18.58
N LEU A 199 1.70 -20.34 -17.96
CA LEU A 199 1.39 -21.78 -18.11
C LEU A 199 1.07 -22.12 -19.57
N ILE A 200 0.21 -21.35 -20.25
CA ILE A 200 -0.11 -21.57 -21.66
C ILE A 200 1.17 -21.48 -22.51
N ALA A 201 2.00 -20.47 -22.29
CA ALA A 201 3.26 -20.31 -23.02
C ALA A 201 4.22 -21.48 -22.79
N MET A 202 4.32 -21.94 -21.55
CA MET A 202 5.16 -23.10 -21.20
C MET A 202 4.66 -24.38 -21.87
N PHE A 203 3.35 -24.68 -21.76
CA PHE A 203 2.77 -25.84 -22.43
C PHE A 203 2.94 -25.79 -23.94
N HIS A 204 2.66 -24.64 -24.55
CA HIS A 204 2.86 -24.48 -25.99
C HIS A 204 4.32 -24.64 -26.36
N GLY A 205 5.27 -24.10 -25.56
CA GLY A 205 6.70 -24.23 -25.76
C GLY A 205 7.22 -25.68 -25.77
N MET A 206 6.55 -26.60 -25.04
CA MET A 206 6.92 -28.03 -25.01
C MET A 206 6.70 -28.73 -26.36
N PHE A 207 5.95 -28.17 -27.26
CA PHE A 207 5.67 -28.68 -28.61
C PHE A 207 6.45 -27.97 -29.70
N SER A 208 7.50 -27.22 -29.32
CA SER A 208 8.35 -26.53 -30.30
C SER A 208 9.39 -27.50 -30.88
N ASP A 209 9.36 -27.65 -32.20
CA ASP A 209 10.38 -28.39 -32.95
C ASP A 209 11.36 -27.44 -33.64
N ALA A 210 11.45 -26.19 -33.20
CA ALA A 210 12.31 -25.18 -33.81
C ALA A 210 13.78 -25.53 -33.66
N THR A 211 14.52 -25.52 -34.78
CA THR A 211 15.94 -25.86 -34.85
C THR A 211 16.78 -24.63 -35.13
N THR A 212 16.21 -23.57 -35.65
CA THR A 212 16.89 -22.33 -36.00
C THR A 212 16.33 -21.15 -35.19
N ALA A 213 17.11 -20.11 -34.97
CA ALA A 213 16.72 -18.90 -34.27
C ALA A 213 15.49 -18.20 -34.92
N MET A 214 15.35 -18.30 -36.23
CA MET A 214 14.19 -17.76 -36.96
C MET A 214 12.93 -18.60 -36.68
N GLU A 215 13.04 -19.92 -36.69
CA GLU A 215 11.93 -20.82 -36.35
C GLU A 215 11.48 -20.61 -34.91
N GLU A 216 12.40 -20.40 -33.97
CA GLU A 216 12.06 -20.04 -32.57
C GLU A 216 11.27 -18.75 -32.50
N LYS A 217 11.70 -17.68 -33.21
CA LYS A 217 10.95 -16.43 -33.29
C LYS A 217 9.56 -16.60 -33.91
N LEU A 218 9.45 -17.38 -34.97
CA LEU A 218 8.16 -17.67 -35.60
C LEU A 218 7.24 -18.48 -34.67
N TYR A 219 7.81 -19.40 -33.90
CA TYR A 219 7.08 -20.16 -32.89
C TYR A 219 6.61 -19.26 -31.76
N GLU A 220 7.47 -18.34 -31.30
CA GLU A 220 7.09 -17.32 -30.34
C GLU A 220 5.95 -16.43 -30.83
N VAL A 221 5.91 -16.06 -32.12
CA VAL A 221 4.79 -15.34 -32.74
C VAL A 221 3.49 -16.15 -32.63
N LYS A 222 3.53 -17.47 -32.84
CA LYS A 222 2.35 -18.33 -32.64
C LYS A 222 1.89 -18.32 -31.19
N THR A 223 2.82 -18.49 -30.25
CA THR A 223 2.53 -18.45 -28.81
C THR A 223 1.89 -17.11 -28.41
N ARG A 224 2.46 -15.99 -28.85
CA ARG A 224 1.92 -14.65 -28.54
C ARG A 224 0.52 -14.43 -29.13
N LYS A 225 0.25 -14.95 -30.34
CA LYS A 225 -1.10 -14.91 -30.92
C LYS A 225 -2.09 -15.73 -30.11
N ILE A 226 -1.73 -16.96 -29.69
CA ILE A 226 -2.57 -17.79 -28.84
C ILE A 226 -2.91 -17.04 -27.54
N LEU A 227 -1.91 -16.50 -26.87
CA LEU A 227 -2.10 -15.75 -25.64
C LEU A 227 -2.98 -14.50 -25.84
N SER A 228 -2.76 -13.74 -26.92
CA SER A 228 -3.57 -12.56 -27.23
C SER A 228 -5.03 -12.94 -27.48
N TYR A 229 -5.29 -13.97 -28.26
CA TYR A 229 -6.67 -14.43 -28.50
C TYR A 229 -7.32 -14.99 -27.24
N SER A 230 -6.61 -15.78 -26.45
CA SER A 230 -7.11 -16.30 -25.17
C SER A 230 -7.50 -15.18 -24.21
N ASN A 231 -6.66 -14.16 -24.08
CA ASN A 231 -6.97 -13.00 -23.24
C ASN A 231 -8.15 -12.18 -23.77
N ILE A 232 -8.26 -11.99 -25.10
CA ILE A 232 -9.43 -11.32 -25.70
C ILE A 232 -10.71 -12.09 -25.37
N VAL A 233 -10.73 -13.41 -25.58
CA VAL A 233 -11.90 -14.25 -25.28
C VAL A 233 -12.24 -14.17 -23.80
N ALA A 234 -11.27 -14.33 -22.90
CA ALA A 234 -11.49 -14.25 -21.47
C ALA A 234 -12.06 -12.89 -21.03
N SER A 235 -11.43 -11.78 -21.48
CA SER A 235 -11.90 -10.44 -21.16
C SER A 235 -13.26 -10.12 -21.75
N SER A 236 -13.53 -10.54 -22.99
CA SER A 236 -14.84 -10.36 -23.62
C SER A 236 -15.94 -11.15 -22.93
N SER A 237 -15.63 -12.40 -22.51
CA SER A 237 -16.56 -13.23 -21.73
C SER A 237 -16.87 -12.60 -20.37
N ASN A 238 -15.86 -12.07 -19.68
CA ASN A 238 -16.06 -11.36 -18.43
C ASN A 238 -16.93 -10.12 -18.59
N LEU A 239 -16.66 -9.29 -19.60
CA LEU A 239 -17.49 -8.12 -19.93
C LEU A 239 -18.94 -8.52 -20.26
N ALA A 240 -19.15 -9.61 -21.00
CA ALA A 240 -20.48 -10.12 -21.29
C ALA A 240 -21.22 -10.56 -20.02
N ILE A 241 -20.55 -11.27 -19.11
CA ILE A 241 -21.13 -11.67 -17.82
C ILE A 241 -21.53 -10.46 -17.00
N VAL A 242 -20.66 -9.44 -16.90
CA VAL A 242 -20.95 -8.19 -16.20
C VAL A 242 -22.15 -7.46 -16.80
N ALA A 243 -22.21 -7.38 -18.13
CA ALA A 243 -23.31 -6.74 -18.82
C ALA A 243 -24.67 -7.47 -18.60
N ILE A 244 -24.67 -8.79 -18.59
CA ILE A 244 -25.87 -9.61 -18.35
C ILE A 244 -26.30 -9.54 -16.89
N THR A 245 -25.36 -9.69 -15.95
CA THR A 245 -25.65 -9.72 -14.51
C THR A 245 -25.87 -8.34 -13.92
N LYS A 246 -25.42 -7.29 -14.61
CA LYS A 246 -25.35 -5.90 -14.13
C LYS A 246 -24.57 -5.74 -12.82
N ASP A 247 -23.68 -6.69 -12.55
CA ASP A 247 -22.86 -6.75 -11.34
C ASP A 247 -21.41 -6.36 -11.67
N PHE A 248 -21.11 -5.09 -11.46
CA PHE A 248 -19.77 -4.54 -11.71
C PHE A 248 -18.69 -5.08 -10.78
N HIS A 249 -19.06 -5.70 -9.64
CA HIS A 249 -18.09 -6.36 -8.75
C HIS A 249 -17.43 -7.59 -9.38
N LYS A 250 -18.06 -8.15 -10.43
CA LYS A 250 -17.50 -9.27 -11.20
C LYS A 250 -16.53 -8.84 -12.30
N LEU A 251 -16.29 -7.54 -12.47
CA LEU A 251 -15.39 -7.03 -13.50
C LEU A 251 -13.94 -7.39 -13.19
N ASP A 252 -13.30 -8.14 -14.08
CA ASP A 252 -11.87 -8.47 -13.99
C ASP A 252 -11.02 -7.35 -14.61
N LEU A 253 -10.84 -6.27 -13.87
CA LEU A 253 -10.01 -5.14 -14.29
C LEU A 253 -8.54 -5.54 -14.46
N GLY A 254 -8.03 -6.47 -13.65
CA GLY A 254 -6.66 -6.94 -13.72
C GLY A 254 -6.41 -7.75 -14.99
N GLY A 255 -7.29 -8.68 -15.31
CA GLY A 255 -7.23 -9.44 -16.56
C GLY A 255 -7.40 -8.55 -17.80
N LEU A 256 -8.29 -7.57 -17.75
CA LEU A 256 -8.45 -6.59 -18.81
C LEU A 256 -7.18 -5.76 -19.03
N ALA A 257 -6.54 -5.29 -17.98
CA ALA A 257 -5.27 -4.55 -18.07
C ALA A 257 -4.16 -5.41 -18.69
N VAL A 258 -4.04 -6.69 -18.29
CA VAL A 258 -3.09 -7.63 -18.88
C VAL A 258 -3.40 -7.86 -20.37
N THR A 259 -4.68 -7.97 -20.73
CA THR A 259 -5.10 -8.12 -22.14
C THR A 259 -4.69 -6.91 -22.98
N ILE A 260 -4.96 -5.69 -22.52
CA ILE A 260 -4.58 -4.46 -23.22
C ILE A 260 -3.06 -4.36 -23.36
N TYR A 261 -2.32 -4.60 -22.28
CA TYR A 261 -0.86 -4.59 -22.30
C TYR A 261 -0.31 -5.58 -23.34
N ARG A 262 -0.83 -6.82 -23.37
CA ARG A 262 -0.41 -7.82 -24.34
C ARG A 262 -0.75 -7.45 -25.77
N LEU A 263 -1.95 -6.95 -26.03
CA LEU A 263 -2.34 -6.52 -27.37
C LEU A 263 -1.36 -5.48 -27.95
N ILE A 264 -0.89 -4.57 -27.12
CA ILE A 264 0.08 -3.55 -27.54
C ILE A 264 1.47 -4.17 -27.77
N THR A 265 1.98 -4.93 -26.80
CA THR A 265 3.34 -5.49 -26.84
C THR A 265 3.48 -6.60 -27.87
N ASP A 266 2.52 -7.54 -27.92
CA ASP A 266 2.55 -8.67 -28.84
C ASP A 266 2.37 -8.18 -30.30
N ARG A 267 1.51 -7.18 -30.56
CA ARG A 267 1.37 -6.59 -31.89
C ARG A 267 2.68 -5.96 -32.38
N LYS A 268 3.42 -5.27 -31.49
CA LYS A 268 4.72 -4.67 -31.82
C LYS A 268 5.73 -5.76 -32.16
N PHE A 269 5.84 -6.80 -31.33
CA PHE A 269 6.75 -7.92 -31.53
C PHE A 269 6.45 -8.69 -32.83
N ILE A 270 5.17 -9.04 -33.04
CA ILE A 270 4.73 -9.77 -34.26
C ILE A 270 5.09 -8.98 -35.51
N ARG A 271 4.89 -7.66 -35.52
CA ARG A 271 5.26 -6.81 -36.65
C ARG A 271 6.76 -6.82 -36.90
N GLN A 272 7.56 -6.68 -35.85
CA GLN A 272 9.02 -6.70 -35.94
C GLN A 272 9.54 -8.03 -36.52
N VAL A 273 9.06 -9.17 -35.99
CA VAL A 273 9.47 -10.49 -36.52
C VAL A 273 9.03 -10.68 -37.97
N LYS A 274 7.83 -10.20 -38.35
CA LYS A 274 7.36 -10.24 -39.71
C LYS A 274 8.27 -9.43 -40.66
N GLU A 275 8.66 -8.24 -40.25
CA GLU A 275 9.58 -7.37 -40.99
C GLU A 275 10.95 -8.05 -41.15
N GLU A 276 11.54 -8.58 -40.07
CA GLU A 276 12.80 -9.32 -40.10
C GLU A 276 12.73 -10.52 -41.07
N PHE A 277 11.63 -11.29 -41.04
CA PHE A 277 11.45 -12.44 -41.89
C PHE A 277 11.36 -12.03 -43.39
N ILE A 278 10.58 -10.99 -43.70
CA ILE A 278 10.42 -10.50 -45.07
C ILE A 278 11.76 -9.98 -45.59
N PHE A 279 12.50 -9.18 -44.83
CA PHE A 279 13.79 -8.65 -45.27
C PHE A 279 14.85 -9.75 -45.38
N GLY A 280 14.86 -10.73 -44.47
CA GLY A 280 15.75 -11.89 -44.57
C GLY A 280 15.50 -12.71 -45.83
N SER A 281 14.22 -13.09 -46.08
CA SER A 281 13.85 -13.85 -47.27
C SER A 281 14.10 -13.07 -48.55
N TYR A 282 13.89 -11.76 -48.58
CA TYR A 282 14.15 -10.92 -49.74
C TYR A 282 15.66 -10.82 -50.02
N LYS A 283 16.48 -10.68 -48.98
CA LYS A 283 17.95 -10.70 -49.11
C LYS A 283 18.45 -12.02 -49.65
N ASP A 284 17.94 -13.14 -49.17
CA ASP A 284 18.33 -14.47 -49.62
C ASP A 284 17.96 -14.72 -51.11
N MET A 285 16.79 -14.22 -51.53
CA MET A 285 16.38 -14.26 -52.95
C MET A 285 17.34 -13.47 -53.86
N ILE A 286 17.67 -12.22 -53.44
CA ILE A 286 18.61 -11.38 -54.20
C ILE A 286 20.01 -12.05 -54.31
N MET A 287 20.48 -12.61 -53.19
CA MET A 287 21.81 -13.22 -53.17
C MET A 287 21.89 -14.51 -53.98
N ASN A 288 20.78 -15.27 -54.09
CA ASN A 288 20.72 -16.48 -54.92
C ASN A 288 20.55 -16.20 -56.40
N ASP A 289 19.98 -15.03 -56.77
CA ASP A 289 19.87 -14.63 -58.20
C ASP A 289 21.19 -14.11 -58.78
N TYR A 290 22.23 -13.93 -57.97
CA TYR A 290 23.57 -13.49 -58.40
C TYR A 290 24.64 -14.62 -58.42
N ILE A 291 24.23 -15.88 -58.25
CA ILE A 291 25.07 -17.07 -58.42
C ILE A 291 24.60 -17.84 -59.64
#